data_b1648536d33bc58e92009b8494c7fe65
#
_entry.id   b1648536d33bc58e92009b8494c7fe65
#
_cell.length_a   1.000
_cell.length_b   1.000
_cell.length_c   1.000
_cell.angle_alpha   90.00
_cell.angle_beta   90.00
_cell.angle_gamma   90.00
#
_symmetry.space_group_name_H-M   'P 1'
#
loop_
_entity.id
_entity.type
_entity.pdbx_description
1 polymer ?
#
loop_
_entity_poly.entity_id
_entity_poly.type
_entity_poly.pdbx_seq_one_letter_code
_entity_poly.pdbx_strand_id
1 'polypeptide(L)'
;MEKIILVDAHDNIIGYEEKIRAHENGGKLHRAFSIFIFNNKGEMLIQKRSIKKCHFGGLWTNACCSHPNEGETLEDATHRKLNQEFGFNTDIKEKFSFIYKETDKNSGLTEYEFDHVFTGEFNGTLLANPEEIDDFRWISVANLQEDIRLRPEKYTPWFKIAIAKFVELG
;
A
#
# COMPACT_ATOMS: atom_id res chain seq x y z
N MET A 1 -6.88 -17.10 -11.78
CA MET A 1 -5.59 -16.43 -11.56
C MET A 1 -5.79 -14.93 -11.51
N GLU A 2 -5.27 -14.29 -10.48
CA GLU A 2 -5.37 -12.86 -10.29
C GLU A 2 -4.49 -12.13 -11.30
N LYS A 3 -5.10 -11.31 -12.14
CA LYS A 3 -4.40 -10.46 -13.12
C LYS A 3 -4.46 -9.01 -12.69
N ILE A 4 -3.33 -8.34 -12.79
CA ILE A 4 -3.17 -6.93 -12.48
C ILE A 4 -3.03 -6.09 -13.76
N ILE A 5 -3.24 -4.79 -13.62
CA ILE A 5 -3.31 -3.86 -14.74
C ILE A 5 -1.91 -3.30 -15.03
N LEU A 6 -1.35 -3.58 -16.20
CA LEU A 6 -0.11 -2.97 -16.66
C LEU A 6 -0.39 -1.59 -17.25
N VAL A 7 0.46 -0.63 -16.91
CA VAL A 7 0.32 0.76 -17.36
C VAL A 7 1.64 1.31 -17.90
N ASP A 8 1.53 2.40 -18.66
CA ASP A 8 2.69 3.21 -19.03
C ASP A 8 2.98 4.29 -17.96
N ALA A 9 3.96 5.15 -18.20
CA ALA A 9 4.36 6.21 -17.27
C ALA A 9 3.29 7.31 -17.07
N HIS A 10 2.22 7.29 -17.86
CA HIS A 10 1.07 8.22 -17.76
C HIS A 10 -0.20 7.52 -17.25
N ASP A 11 -0.06 6.33 -16.67
CA ASP A 11 -1.16 5.51 -16.16
C ASP A 11 -2.17 5.05 -17.23
N ASN A 12 -1.79 5.03 -18.50
CA ASN A 12 -2.59 4.43 -19.54
C ASN A 12 -2.46 2.90 -19.50
N ILE A 13 -3.58 2.20 -19.63
CA ILE A 13 -3.59 0.72 -19.64
C ILE A 13 -2.91 0.22 -20.91
N ILE A 14 -1.89 -0.61 -20.77
CA ILE A 14 -1.17 -1.23 -21.88
C ILE A 14 -1.32 -2.76 -21.92
N GLY A 15 -1.95 -3.35 -20.92
CA GLY A 15 -2.21 -4.78 -20.87
C GLY A 15 -2.50 -5.28 -19.47
N TYR A 16 -2.41 -6.59 -19.34
CA TYR A 16 -2.67 -7.29 -18.08
C TYR A 16 -1.64 -8.40 -17.90
N GLU A 17 -1.28 -8.70 -16.68
CA GLU A 17 -0.34 -9.79 -16.39
C GLU A 17 -0.76 -10.51 -15.11
N GLU A 18 -0.42 -11.77 -15.00
CA GLU A 18 -0.53 -12.51 -13.75
C GLU A 18 0.32 -11.83 -12.67
N LYS A 19 -0.24 -11.70 -11.47
CA LYS A 19 0.38 -10.96 -10.36
C LYS A 19 1.84 -11.34 -10.11
N ILE A 20 2.13 -12.64 -9.96
CA ILE A 20 3.51 -13.09 -9.67
C ILE A 20 4.45 -12.72 -10.83
N ARG A 21 4.03 -12.98 -12.07
CA ARG A 21 4.84 -12.68 -13.26
C ARG A 21 5.13 -11.19 -13.44
N ALA A 22 4.19 -10.34 -13.01
CA ALA A 22 4.39 -8.90 -13.06
C ALA A 22 5.50 -8.42 -12.12
N HIS A 23 5.81 -9.20 -11.07
CA HIS A 23 6.85 -8.89 -10.10
C HIS A 23 8.20 -9.59 -10.38
N GLU A 24 8.24 -10.52 -11.33
CA GLU A 24 9.45 -11.24 -11.72
C GLU A 24 10.32 -10.43 -12.70
N ASN A 25 11.59 -10.85 -12.82
CA ASN A 25 12.53 -10.33 -13.84
C ASN A 25 12.64 -8.80 -13.88
N GLY A 26 12.72 -8.16 -12.71
CA GLY A 26 12.83 -6.70 -12.59
C GLY A 26 11.50 -5.96 -12.62
N GLY A 27 10.39 -6.69 -12.62
CA GLY A 27 9.05 -6.11 -12.51
C GLY A 27 8.54 -5.44 -13.77
N LYS A 28 7.23 -5.43 -13.94
CA LYS A 28 6.51 -4.66 -14.97
C LYS A 28 5.74 -3.54 -14.28
N LEU A 29 5.76 -2.34 -14.87
CA LEU A 29 5.02 -1.20 -14.32
C LEU A 29 3.52 -1.52 -14.32
N HIS A 30 2.92 -1.51 -13.15
CA HIS A 30 1.51 -1.84 -12.96
C HIS A 30 0.83 -0.84 -12.03
N ARG A 31 -0.49 -0.74 -12.15
CA ARG A 31 -1.31 0.16 -11.34
C ARG A 31 -1.45 -0.41 -9.94
N ALA A 32 -1.27 0.47 -8.94
CA ALA A 32 -1.36 0.13 -7.55
C ALA A 32 -2.00 1.26 -6.76
N PHE A 33 -2.33 0.98 -5.51
CA PHE A 33 -2.82 2.01 -4.59
C PHE A 33 -2.28 1.78 -3.18
N SER A 34 -2.18 2.89 -2.46
CA SER A 34 -1.88 2.93 -1.03
C SER A 34 -2.95 3.75 -0.33
N ILE A 35 -3.44 3.28 0.82
CA ILE A 35 -4.48 3.95 1.59
C ILE A 35 -3.91 4.41 2.92
N PHE A 36 -4.08 5.70 3.23
CA PHE A 36 -3.75 6.31 4.52
C PHE A 36 -5.04 6.56 5.28
N ILE A 37 -5.22 5.91 6.42
CA ILE A 37 -6.38 6.09 7.28
C ILE A 37 -5.97 6.82 8.55
N PHE A 38 -6.75 7.85 8.89
CA PHE A 38 -6.55 8.66 10.09
C PHE A 38 -7.74 8.51 11.04
N ASN A 39 -7.48 8.62 12.34
CA ASN A 39 -8.54 8.72 13.34
C ASN A 39 -8.80 10.20 13.71
N ASN A 40 -9.76 10.44 14.61
CA ASN A 40 -10.14 11.78 15.06
C ASN A 40 -9.06 12.48 15.91
N LYS A 41 -7.98 11.76 16.28
CA LYS A 41 -6.82 12.32 16.96
C LYS A 41 -5.70 12.71 15.99
N GLY A 42 -5.93 12.54 14.67
CA GLY A 42 -4.93 12.78 13.64
C GLY A 42 -3.84 11.72 13.55
N GLU A 43 -4.03 10.57 14.21
CA GLU A 43 -3.11 9.45 14.14
C GLU A 43 -3.38 8.63 12.88
N MET A 44 -2.30 8.12 12.28
CA MET A 44 -2.34 7.26 11.09
C MET A 44 -2.36 5.79 11.50
N LEU A 45 -3.20 5.01 10.83
CA LEU A 45 -3.21 3.56 10.95
C LEU A 45 -2.05 2.98 10.14
N ILE A 46 -1.20 2.21 10.81
CA ILE A 46 -0.15 1.42 10.15
C ILE A 46 -0.31 -0.05 10.48
N GLN A 47 0.13 -0.92 9.56
CA GLN A 47 0.09 -2.37 9.74
C GLN A 47 1.47 -2.98 9.56
N LYS A 48 1.71 -4.09 10.24
CA LYS A 48 2.84 -4.98 9.96
C LYS A 48 2.37 -6.08 9.04
N ARG A 49 2.94 -6.13 7.83
CA ARG A 49 2.58 -7.13 6.82
C ARG A 49 2.85 -8.53 7.35
N SER A 50 1.95 -9.46 7.09
CA SER A 50 2.16 -10.87 7.45
C SER A 50 3.50 -11.37 6.88
N ILE A 51 4.22 -12.11 7.69
CA ILE A 51 5.46 -12.76 7.27
C ILE A 51 5.23 -13.77 6.13
N LYS A 52 4.00 -14.21 5.93
CA LYS A 52 3.60 -15.12 4.86
C LYS A 52 3.50 -14.44 3.49
N LYS A 53 3.59 -13.11 3.40
CA LYS A 53 3.55 -12.38 2.12
C LYS A 53 4.71 -12.81 1.21
N CYS A 54 4.45 -12.88 -0.10
CA CYS A 54 5.44 -13.29 -1.10
C CYS A 54 6.66 -12.38 -1.12
N HIS A 55 6.50 -11.10 -0.77
CA HIS A 55 7.58 -10.12 -0.75
C HIS A 55 7.30 -9.05 0.31
N PHE A 56 8.38 -8.47 0.84
CA PHE A 56 8.36 -7.44 1.89
C PHE A 56 7.52 -7.84 3.12
N GLY A 57 7.43 -9.14 3.44
CA GLY A 57 6.75 -9.64 4.62
C GLY A 57 7.44 -9.22 5.92
N GLY A 58 6.65 -9.00 6.98
CA GLY A 58 7.16 -8.59 8.29
C GLY A 58 7.51 -7.12 8.42
N LEU A 59 7.36 -6.30 7.37
CA LEU A 59 7.62 -4.87 7.41
C LEU A 59 6.34 -4.07 7.75
N TRP A 60 6.54 -2.92 8.38
CA TRP A 60 5.48 -1.96 8.64
C TRP A 60 5.18 -1.12 7.40
N THR A 61 3.92 -0.82 7.20
CA THR A 61 3.43 -0.03 6.06
C THR A 61 2.15 0.73 6.44
N ASN A 62 1.60 1.50 5.50
CA ASN A 62 0.32 2.18 5.64
C ASN A 62 -0.85 1.21 5.86
N ALA A 63 -2.07 1.73 5.99
CA ALA A 63 -3.25 0.91 6.32
C ALA A 63 -3.46 -0.24 5.33
N CYS A 64 -3.47 0.05 4.03
CA CYS A 64 -3.61 -0.94 2.95
C CYS A 64 -2.78 -0.54 1.76
N CYS A 65 -2.24 -1.53 1.06
CA CYS A 65 -1.63 -1.36 -0.26
C CYS A 65 -1.87 -2.61 -1.10
N SER A 66 -2.27 -2.42 -2.34
CA SER A 66 -2.58 -3.51 -3.28
C SER A 66 -2.72 -2.98 -4.69
N HIS A 67 -3.30 -3.76 -5.56
CA HIS A 67 -3.58 -3.42 -6.95
C HIS A 67 -5.02 -3.76 -7.33
N PRO A 68 -5.63 -2.97 -8.24
CA PRO A 68 -6.90 -3.37 -8.83
C PRO A 68 -6.70 -4.60 -9.72
N ASN A 69 -7.70 -5.47 -9.74
CA ASN A 69 -7.75 -6.60 -10.64
C ASN A 69 -8.19 -6.17 -12.05
N GLU A 70 -8.02 -7.06 -13.04
CA GLU A 70 -8.55 -6.85 -14.38
C GLU A 70 -10.05 -6.50 -14.33
N GLY A 71 -10.44 -5.37 -14.91
CA GLY A 71 -11.82 -4.89 -14.93
C GLY A 71 -12.30 -4.18 -13.67
N GLU A 72 -11.47 -4.08 -12.65
CA GLU A 72 -11.80 -3.41 -11.39
C GLU A 72 -11.35 -1.94 -11.41
N THR A 73 -12.16 -1.04 -10.89
CA THR A 73 -11.75 0.35 -10.69
C THR A 73 -10.86 0.49 -9.46
N LEU A 74 -10.10 1.58 -9.38
CA LEU A 74 -9.32 1.89 -8.16
C LEU A 74 -10.23 2.02 -6.94
N GLU A 75 -11.38 2.67 -7.09
CA GLU A 75 -12.35 2.85 -6.00
C GLU A 75 -12.84 1.50 -5.47
N ASP A 76 -13.30 0.62 -6.36
CA ASP A 76 -13.76 -0.72 -5.95
C ASP A 76 -12.65 -1.53 -5.28
N ALA A 77 -11.44 -1.48 -5.83
CA ALA A 77 -10.29 -2.20 -5.29
C ALA A 77 -9.90 -1.72 -3.89
N THR A 78 -9.91 -0.40 -3.67
CA THR A 78 -9.58 0.19 -2.36
C THR A 78 -10.58 -0.24 -1.29
N HIS A 79 -11.88 -0.16 -1.60
CA HIS A 79 -12.94 -0.59 -0.68
C HIS A 79 -12.88 -2.10 -0.40
N ARG A 80 -12.64 -2.90 -1.43
CA ARG A 80 -12.44 -4.35 -1.28
C ARG A 80 -11.32 -4.66 -0.30
N LYS A 81 -10.17 -3.99 -0.43
CA LYS A 81 -8.99 -4.27 0.41
C LYS A 81 -9.15 -3.77 1.85
N LEU A 82 -9.75 -2.61 2.07
CA LEU A 82 -10.07 -2.14 3.42
C LEU A 82 -10.97 -3.14 4.14
N ASN A 83 -11.99 -3.64 3.46
CA ASN A 83 -12.89 -4.62 4.03
C ASN A 83 -12.21 -5.98 4.30
N GLN A 84 -11.39 -6.45 3.37
CA GLN A 84 -10.65 -7.72 3.50
C GLN A 84 -9.60 -7.69 4.61
N GLU A 85 -8.88 -6.58 4.76
CA GLU A 85 -7.77 -6.50 5.70
C GLU A 85 -8.18 -6.02 7.08
N PHE A 86 -9.12 -5.07 7.19
CA PHE A 86 -9.54 -4.47 8.48
C PHE A 86 -11.03 -4.54 8.78
N GLY A 87 -11.85 -5.10 7.89
CA GLY A 87 -13.27 -5.30 8.13
C GLY A 87 -14.10 -4.03 8.18
N PHE A 88 -13.64 -2.93 7.57
CA PHE A 88 -14.41 -1.69 7.51
C PHE A 88 -14.37 -1.05 6.12
N ASN A 89 -15.22 -0.05 5.95
CA ASN A 89 -15.24 0.81 4.78
C ASN A 89 -15.41 2.26 5.22
N THR A 90 -14.89 3.19 4.42
CA THR A 90 -15.01 4.62 4.66
C THR A 90 -14.82 5.39 3.34
N ASP A 91 -15.26 6.63 3.30
CA ASP A 91 -14.99 7.50 2.16
C ASP A 91 -13.50 7.80 2.07
N ILE A 92 -12.95 7.64 0.87
CA ILE A 92 -11.55 7.93 0.60
C ILE A 92 -11.41 8.85 -0.60
N LYS A 93 -10.32 9.63 -0.62
CA LYS A 93 -10.01 10.55 -1.72
C LYS A 93 -8.57 10.39 -2.13
N GLU A 94 -8.32 10.37 -3.44
CA GLU A 94 -6.97 10.39 -3.97
C GLU A 94 -6.28 11.72 -3.65
N LYS A 95 -5.06 11.66 -3.15
CA LYS A 95 -4.24 12.83 -2.81
C LYS A 95 -3.15 13.08 -3.84
N PHE A 96 -2.45 12.04 -4.26
CA PHE A 96 -1.37 12.11 -5.24
C PHE A 96 -1.06 10.72 -5.78
N SER A 97 -0.22 10.67 -6.80
CA SER A 97 0.32 9.43 -7.34
C SER A 97 1.83 9.57 -7.60
N PHE A 98 2.53 8.47 -7.64
CA PHE A 98 3.96 8.44 -7.94
C PHE A 98 4.36 7.07 -8.50
N ILE A 99 5.50 7.03 -9.19
CA ILE A 99 6.10 5.77 -9.68
C ILE A 99 7.29 5.44 -8.80
N TYR A 100 7.39 4.18 -8.40
CA TYR A 100 8.58 3.68 -7.71
C TYR A 100 8.94 2.28 -8.20
N LYS A 101 10.18 1.88 -7.95
CA LYS A 101 10.68 0.54 -8.29
C LYS A 101 11.64 0.07 -7.20
N GLU A 102 11.31 -1.04 -6.56
CA GLU A 102 12.11 -1.62 -5.49
C GLU A 102 12.11 -3.14 -5.56
N THR A 103 13.25 -3.74 -5.35
CA THR A 103 13.40 -5.20 -5.33
C THR A 103 13.57 -5.69 -3.89
N ASP A 104 12.75 -6.67 -3.51
CA ASP A 104 12.92 -7.38 -2.25
C ASP A 104 14.09 -8.35 -2.37
N LYS A 105 15.14 -8.11 -1.60
CA LYS A 105 16.37 -8.92 -1.61
C LYS A 105 16.15 -10.36 -1.19
N ASN A 106 15.13 -10.62 -0.36
CA ASN A 106 14.82 -11.95 0.15
C ASN A 106 14.11 -12.83 -0.87
N SER A 107 13.11 -12.26 -1.57
CA SER A 107 12.31 -12.98 -2.56
C SER A 107 12.80 -12.83 -4.00
N GLY A 108 13.54 -11.76 -4.29
CA GLY A 108 13.93 -11.39 -5.64
C GLY A 108 12.81 -10.75 -6.47
N LEU A 109 11.62 -10.60 -5.89
CA LEU A 109 10.49 -9.96 -6.54
C LEU A 109 10.65 -8.44 -6.52
N THR A 110 10.19 -7.78 -7.59
CA THR A 110 10.29 -6.33 -7.76
C THR A 110 8.91 -5.71 -7.77
N GLU A 111 8.72 -4.71 -6.92
CA GLU A 111 7.60 -3.78 -6.98
C GLU A 111 7.96 -2.67 -7.96
N TYR A 112 7.22 -2.59 -9.06
CA TYR A 112 7.34 -1.50 -10.01
C TYR A 112 5.94 -0.96 -10.26
N GLU A 113 5.58 0.12 -9.54
CA GLU A 113 4.20 0.54 -9.40
C GLU A 113 3.99 1.99 -9.80
N PHE A 114 2.86 2.23 -10.46
CA PHE A 114 2.20 3.52 -10.53
C PHE A 114 1.21 3.55 -9.36
N ASP A 115 1.64 4.12 -8.23
CA ASP A 115 0.93 4.04 -6.95
C ASP A 115 0.05 5.27 -6.75
N HIS A 116 -1.26 5.05 -6.60
CA HIS A 116 -2.25 6.08 -6.27
C HIS A 116 -2.46 6.10 -4.76
N VAL A 117 -2.21 7.24 -4.12
CA VAL A 117 -2.33 7.39 -2.66
C VAL A 117 -3.66 8.04 -2.30
N PHE A 118 -4.45 7.31 -1.52
CA PHE A 118 -5.76 7.73 -1.02
C PHE A 118 -5.70 8.03 0.47
N THR A 119 -6.57 8.94 0.93
CA THR A 119 -6.72 9.22 2.37
C THR A 119 -8.18 9.11 2.77
N GLY A 120 -8.42 8.69 4.01
CA GLY A 120 -9.74 8.60 4.62
C GLY A 120 -9.67 8.65 6.14
N GLU A 121 -10.82 8.72 6.77
CA GLU A 121 -10.95 8.75 8.24
C GLU A 121 -11.77 7.57 8.72
N PHE A 122 -11.38 6.99 9.85
CA PHE A 122 -12.12 5.92 10.50
C PHE A 122 -11.86 5.91 12.01
N ASN A 123 -12.92 5.81 12.80
CA ASN A 123 -12.86 5.83 14.27
C ASN A 123 -13.54 4.60 14.91
N GLY A 124 -13.97 3.65 14.10
CA GLY A 124 -14.64 2.44 14.58
C GLY A 124 -13.68 1.32 14.99
N THR A 125 -14.24 0.14 15.18
CA THR A 125 -13.48 -1.06 15.56
C THR A 125 -12.76 -1.64 14.34
N LEU A 126 -11.49 -1.98 14.51
CA LEU A 126 -10.68 -2.63 13.50
C LEU A 126 -10.70 -4.14 13.70
N LEU A 127 -11.00 -4.89 12.64
CA LEU A 127 -10.99 -6.35 12.61
C LEU A 127 -9.88 -6.82 11.66
N ALA A 128 -8.64 -6.80 12.14
CA ALA A 128 -7.49 -7.18 11.33
C ALA A 128 -7.54 -8.65 10.91
N ASN A 129 -7.36 -8.90 9.61
CA ASN A 129 -7.28 -10.25 9.06
C ASN A 129 -5.89 -10.84 9.34
N PRO A 130 -5.78 -11.91 10.16
CA PRO A 130 -4.49 -12.48 10.54
C PRO A 130 -3.72 -13.13 9.39
N GLU A 131 -4.39 -13.45 8.28
CA GLU A 131 -3.72 -13.95 7.07
C GLU A 131 -2.95 -12.84 6.33
N GLU A 132 -3.35 -11.59 6.52
CA GLU A 132 -2.77 -10.43 5.84
C GLU A 132 -1.89 -9.58 6.75
N ILE A 133 -2.20 -9.53 8.05
CA ILE A 133 -1.67 -8.56 9.01
C ILE A 133 -1.21 -9.27 10.27
N ASP A 134 0.07 -9.11 10.63
CA ASP A 134 0.63 -9.66 11.88
C ASP A 134 0.41 -8.72 13.06
N ASP A 135 0.39 -7.40 12.83
CA ASP A 135 0.20 -6.38 13.87
C ASP A 135 -0.28 -5.07 13.24
N PHE A 136 -0.91 -4.22 14.03
CA PHE A 136 -1.30 -2.87 13.58
C PHE A 136 -1.34 -1.91 14.77
N ARG A 137 -1.23 -0.62 14.49
CA ARG A 137 -1.34 0.44 15.51
C ARG A 137 -1.70 1.78 14.89
N TRP A 138 -2.21 2.66 15.73
CA TRP A 138 -2.34 4.08 15.44
C TRP A 138 -1.09 4.81 15.91
N ILE A 139 -0.57 5.74 15.11
CA ILE A 139 0.64 6.50 15.42
C ILE A 139 0.52 7.92 14.86
N SER A 140 0.96 8.91 15.63
CA SER A 140 1.02 10.28 15.10
C SER A 140 2.02 10.36 13.96
N VAL A 141 1.75 11.23 12.97
CA VAL A 141 2.66 11.39 11.83
C VAL A 141 4.06 11.82 12.28
N ALA A 142 4.16 12.68 13.30
CA ALA A 142 5.44 13.10 13.85
C ALA A 142 6.25 11.93 14.42
N ASN A 143 5.62 11.07 15.20
CA ASN A 143 6.28 9.89 15.77
C ASN A 143 6.63 8.86 14.70
N LEU A 144 5.77 8.71 13.69
CA LEU A 144 6.03 7.84 12.54
C LEU A 144 7.27 8.31 11.76
N GLN A 145 7.37 9.59 11.48
CA GLN A 145 8.53 10.15 10.78
C GLN A 145 9.83 9.93 11.58
N GLU A 146 9.78 10.12 12.87
CA GLU A 146 10.94 9.89 13.74
C GLU A 146 11.33 8.41 13.78
N ASP A 147 10.37 7.49 13.87
CA ASP A 147 10.65 6.06 13.86
C ASP A 147 11.22 5.60 12.50
N ILE A 148 10.70 6.12 11.40
CA ILE A 148 11.25 5.86 10.05
C ILE A 148 12.70 6.38 9.94
N ARG A 149 12.98 7.56 10.50
CA ARG A 149 14.34 8.14 10.50
C ARG A 149 15.32 7.26 11.26
N LEU A 150 14.91 6.73 12.41
CA LEU A 150 15.75 5.91 13.29
C LEU A 150 15.88 4.46 12.81
N ARG A 151 14.81 3.91 12.21
CA ARG A 151 14.71 2.49 11.84
C ARG A 151 14.08 2.32 10.46
N PRO A 152 14.67 2.90 9.40
CA PRO A 152 14.08 2.84 8.05
C PRO A 152 13.90 1.42 7.52
N GLU A 153 14.70 0.48 7.97
CA GLU A 153 14.66 -0.94 7.57
C GLU A 153 13.39 -1.67 8.02
N LYS A 154 12.64 -1.11 8.97
CA LYS A 154 11.38 -1.69 9.46
C LYS A 154 10.18 -1.38 8.57
N TYR A 155 10.34 -0.47 7.61
CA TYR A 155 9.25 0.05 6.80
C TYR A 155 9.40 -0.32 5.33
N THR A 156 8.26 -0.53 4.65
CA THR A 156 8.27 -0.81 3.22
C THR A 156 8.83 0.37 2.43
N PRO A 157 9.53 0.11 1.30
CA PRO A 157 10.09 1.19 0.49
C PRO A 157 9.06 2.21 0.00
N TRP A 158 7.92 1.73 -0.50
CA TRP A 158 6.86 2.62 -1.02
C TRP A 158 6.26 3.50 0.08
N PHE A 159 6.09 2.99 1.29
CA PHE A 159 5.55 3.77 2.39
C PHE A 159 6.48 4.90 2.81
N LYS A 160 7.78 4.66 2.84
CA LYS A 160 8.77 5.71 3.13
C LYS A 160 8.71 6.84 2.11
N ILE A 161 8.56 6.51 0.85
CA ILE A 161 8.39 7.50 -0.23
C ILE A 161 7.06 8.23 -0.09
N ALA A 162 5.97 7.49 0.07
CA ALA A 162 4.62 8.04 0.12
C ALA A 162 4.41 8.98 1.31
N ILE A 163 4.88 8.61 2.51
CA ILE A 163 4.71 9.46 3.71
C ILE A 163 5.54 10.75 3.59
N ALA A 164 6.73 10.69 3.01
CA ALA A 164 7.54 11.87 2.76
C ALA A 164 6.82 12.86 1.83
N LYS A 165 6.25 12.36 0.74
CA LYS A 165 5.45 13.17 -0.20
C LYS A 165 4.19 13.73 0.44
N PHE A 166 3.49 12.92 1.25
CA PHE A 166 2.29 13.34 1.95
C PHE A 166 2.55 14.52 2.89
N VAL A 167 3.62 14.45 3.67
CA VAL A 167 4.01 15.52 4.60
C VAL A 167 4.43 16.78 3.83
N GLU A 168 5.16 16.65 2.73
CA GLU A 168 5.59 17.76 1.87
C GLU A 168 4.39 18.49 1.25
N LEU A 169 3.32 17.79 0.90
CA LEU A 169 2.10 18.39 0.35
C LEU A 169 1.25 19.11 1.40
N GLY A 170 1.53 18.90 2.66
CA GLY A 170 0.85 19.55 3.76
C GLY A 170 -0.47 18.97 4.14
#